data_f88effd647a1fb111877e92eab6202a4
#
_entry.id   f88effd647a1fb111877e92eab6202a4
#
_cell.length_a   1.000
_cell.length_b   1.000
_cell.length_c   1.000
_cell.angle_alpha   90.00
_cell.angle_beta   90.00
_cell.angle_gamma   90.00
#
_symmetry.space_group_name_H-M   'P 1'
#
loop_
_entity.id
_entity.type
_entity.pdbx_description
1 polymer ?
#
loop_
_entity_poly.entity_id
_entity_poly.type
_entity_poly.pdbx_seq_one_letter_code
_entity_poly.pdbx_strand_id
1 'polypeptide(L)'
;MEQRTQKNEVRSFAIEPTVEKDSRAIRGVAIRFNEESVELGFGDLRFREVISSGAITPETLANSDIKAYMGHNTDKLLARSNMGSGTLKLELREDGLYFEFEAPHTTSGDEALELIRRGDIRGCSFAFWDALSTWEERADGTYLRTITSLPHLDDVSIVVTPAYTCTEVSVRGLDKIKEEKPDLVPTSYYNNLEASL
;
A
#
# COMPACT_ATOMS: atom_id res chain seq x y z
N MET A 1 14.69 -4.43 -25.88
CA MET A 1 14.61 -3.89 -24.49
C MET A 1 13.13 -3.69 -24.21
N GLU A 2 12.48 -4.65 -23.57
CA GLU A 2 11.10 -4.49 -23.11
C GLU A 2 11.10 -3.48 -21.95
N GLN A 3 10.44 -2.35 -22.14
CA GLN A 3 10.12 -1.45 -21.06
C GLN A 3 9.09 -2.17 -20.16
N ARG A 4 9.54 -2.71 -19.03
CA ARG A 4 8.64 -3.13 -17.97
C ARG A 4 7.91 -1.88 -17.47
N THR A 5 6.66 -1.76 -17.83
CA THR A 5 5.76 -0.79 -17.21
C THR A 5 5.57 -1.23 -15.75
N GLN A 6 6.25 -0.56 -14.84
CA GLN A 6 6.11 -0.80 -13.41
C GLN A 6 4.71 -0.32 -13.02
N LYS A 7 3.81 -1.26 -12.74
CA LYS A 7 2.49 -0.93 -12.19
C LYS A 7 2.59 -0.88 -10.66
N ASN A 8 2.19 0.23 -10.07
CA ASN A 8 2.11 0.37 -8.62
C ASN A 8 0.99 -0.49 -8.06
N GLU A 9 1.27 -1.17 -6.95
CA GLU A 9 0.27 -1.77 -6.09
C GLU A 9 -0.12 -0.76 -5.00
N VAL A 10 -1.42 -0.68 -4.69
CA VAL A 10 -1.94 0.21 -3.65
C VAL A 10 -2.63 -0.62 -2.57
N ARG A 11 -2.36 -0.29 -1.30
CA ARG A 11 -3.00 -0.90 -0.14
C ARG A 11 -3.39 0.18 0.85
N SER A 12 -4.47 -0.06 1.58
CA SER A 12 -4.98 0.88 2.56
C SER A 12 -5.29 0.20 3.87
N PHE A 13 -5.15 0.94 4.96
CA PHE A 13 -5.55 0.52 6.29
C PHE A 13 -6.60 1.49 6.84
N ALA A 14 -7.60 0.94 7.54
CA ALA A 14 -8.60 1.72 8.26
C ALA A 14 -8.03 2.24 9.60
N ILE A 15 -6.89 2.91 9.53
CA ILE A 15 -6.23 3.54 10.67
C ILE A 15 -6.29 5.03 10.44
N GLU A 16 -7.06 5.71 11.29
CA GLU A 16 -7.28 7.15 11.15
C GLU A 16 -5.98 7.93 11.39
N PRO A 17 -5.59 8.82 10.48
CA PRO A 17 -4.52 9.77 10.77
C PRO A 17 -4.98 10.73 11.86
N THR A 18 -4.05 11.24 12.63
CA THR A 18 -4.32 12.14 13.76
C THR A 18 -3.71 13.52 13.55
N VAL A 19 -4.39 14.52 14.08
CA VAL A 19 -3.89 15.88 14.20
C VAL A 19 -4.29 16.44 15.56
N GLU A 20 -3.34 17.00 16.30
CA GLU A 20 -3.61 17.64 17.59
C GLU A 20 -4.34 18.98 17.37
N LYS A 21 -5.11 19.41 18.42
CA LYS A 21 -5.75 20.71 18.41
C LYS A 21 -4.69 21.81 18.27
N ASP A 22 -4.94 22.76 17.39
CA ASP A 22 -4.09 23.92 17.11
C ASP A 22 -2.70 23.55 16.51
N SER A 23 -2.52 22.30 16.06
CA SER A 23 -1.33 21.81 15.37
C SER A 23 -1.59 21.65 13.87
N ARG A 24 -0.53 21.74 13.08
CA ARG A 24 -0.56 21.33 11.67
C ARG A 24 0.11 19.98 11.44
N ALA A 25 0.66 19.36 12.49
CA ALA A 25 1.31 18.06 12.40
C ALA A 25 0.27 16.96 12.20
N ILE A 26 0.35 16.29 11.06
CA ILE A 26 -0.43 15.10 10.72
C ILE A 26 0.44 13.88 10.95
N ARG A 27 -0.09 12.90 11.70
CA ARG A 27 0.57 11.63 12.01
C ARG A 27 -0.32 10.46 11.64
N GLY A 28 0.29 9.36 11.23
CA GLY A 28 -0.47 8.15 10.91
C GLY A 28 0.42 6.92 10.82
N VAL A 29 -0.24 5.79 10.59
CA VAL A 29 0.39 4.51 10.31
C VAL A 29 0.15 4.19 8.84
N ALA A 30 1.21 4.16 8.05
CA ALA A 30 1.12 3.85 6.63
C ALA A 30 0.96 2.33 6.41
N ILE A 31 1.71 1.53 7.19
CA ILE A 31 1.79 0.08 7.00
C ILE A 31 1.79 -0.59 8.37
N ARG A 32 0.97 -1.64 8.53
CA ARG A 32 1.05 -2.60 9.63
C ARG A 32 1.80 -3.83 9.22
N PHE A 33 2.71 -4.30 10.10
CA PHE A 33 3.42 -5.54 9.91
C PHE A 33 2.70 -6.71 10.59
N ASN A 34 2.81 -7.89 9.98
CA ASN A 34 2.30 -9.14 10.51
C ASN A 34 0.79 -9.15 10.82
N GLU A 35 0.05 -8.23 10.25
CA GLU A 35 -1.41 -8.14 10.34
C GLU A 35 -2.03 -8.52 9.00
N GLU A 36 -3.02 -9.42 9.02
CA GLU A 36 -3.71 -9.82 7.80
C GLU A 36 -4.61 -8.70 7.28
N SER A 37 -4.57 -8.49 5.98
CA SER A 37 -5.52 -7.63 5.28
C SER A 37 -6.95 -8.18 5.36
N VAL A 38 -7.92 -7.36 5.02
CA VAL A 38 -9.24 -7.87 4.61
C VAL A 38 -9.03 -8.80 3.40
N GLU A 39 -10.07 -9.59 3.09
CA GLU A 39 -10.05 -10.42 1.89
C GLU A 39 -9.90 -9.54 0.64
N LEU A 40 -8.93 -9.87 -0.17
CA LEU A 40 -8.66 -9.31 -1.47
C LEU A 40 -9.10 -10.30 -2.54
N GLY A 41 -9.41 -9.82 -3.74
CA GLY A 41 -9.80 -10.75 -4.79
C GLY A 41 -9.73 -10.16 -6.18
N PHE A 42 -9.54 -11.05 -7.16
CA PHE A 42 -9.63 -10.75 -8.58
C PHE A 42 -10.28 -11.95 -9.29
N GLY A 43 -11.42 -11.73 -9.96
CA GLY A 43 -12.21 -12.82 -10.49
C GLY A 43 -12.65 -13.79 -9.37
N ASP A 44 -12.37 -15.07 -9.53
CA ASP A 44 -12.68 -16.11 -8.53
C ASP A 44 -11.57 -16.29 -7.49
N LEU A 45 -10.43 -15.62 -7.67
CA LEU A 45 -9.32 -15.67 -6.72
C LEU A 45 -9.64 -14.87 -5.46
N ARG A 46 -9.45 -15.50 -4.29
CA ARG A 46 -9.56 -14.86 -2.98
C ARG A 46 -8.27 -15.10 -2.21
N PHE A 47 -7.76 -14.03 -1.62
CA PHE A 47 -6.55 -14.09 -0.81
C PHE A 47 -6.54 -13.02 0.27
N ARG A 48 -5.72 -13.24 1.28
CA ARG A 48 -5.32 -12.22 2.24
C ARG A 48 -3.84 -11.94 2.10
N GLU A 49 -3.42 -10.79 2.56
CA GLU A 49 -2.05 -10.34 2.45
C GLU A 49 -1.51 -9.96 3.83
N VAL A 50 -0.25 -10.32 4.06
CA VAL A 50 0.52 -9.93 5.24
C VAL A 50 1.82 -9.29 4.76
N ILE A 51 2.22 -8.20 5.40
CA ILE A 51 3.53 -7.59 5.19
C ILE A 51 4.42 -7.98 6.36
N SER A 52 5.50 -8.69 6.08
CA SER A 52 6.46 -9.12 7.11
C SER A 52 7.18 -7.92 7.73
N SER A 53 7.52 -7.98 9.01
CA SER A 53 8.24 -6.91 9.71
C SER A 53 9.62 -6.57 9.10
N GLY A 54 10.21 -7.48 8.34
CA GLY A 54 11.47 -7.23 7.61
C GLY A 54 11.29 -6.77 6.15
N ALA A 55 10.04 -6.62 5.67
CA ALA A 55 9.79 -6.31 4.26
C ALA A 55 10.27 -4.92 3.86
N ILE A 56 10.27 -3.97 4.78
CA ILE A 56 10.77 -2.61 4.60
C ILE A 56 12.00 -2.43 5.50
N THR A 57 13.07 -1.93 4.93
CA THR A 57 14.32 -1.67 5.64
C THR A 57 14.65 -0.18 5.67
N PRO A 58 15.58 0.26 6.53
CA PRO A 58 16.09 1.63 6.48
C PRO A 58 16.61 2.01 5.08
N GLU A 59 17.21 1.05 4.36
CA GLU A 59 17.71 1.25 2.99
C GLU A 59 16.56 1.49 2.01
N THR A 60 15.41 0.83 2.18
CA THR A 60 14.20 1.10 1.39
C THR A 60 13.82 2.57 1.51
N LEU A 61 13.77 3.11 2.73
CA LEU A 61 13.42 4.51 2.97
C LEU A 61 14.49 5.49 2.45
N ALA A 62 15.76 5.13 2.62
CA ALA A 62 16.88 5.94 2.18
C ALA A 62 17.04 6.02 0.65
N ASN A 63 16.53 4.99 -0.07
CA ASN A 63 16.65 4.88 -1.52
C ASN A 63 15.34 5.16 -2.27
N SER A 64 14.26 5.51 -1.57
CA SER A 64 12.97 5.82 -2.16
C SER A 64 12.66 7.31 -2.16
N ASP A 65 11.93 7.75 -3.17
CA ASP A 65 11.34 9.09 -3.24
C ASP A 65 9.85 8.99 -2.89
N ILE A 66 9.54 9.11 -1.59
CA ILE A 66 8.24 8.84 -1.01
C ILE A 66 7.45 10.14 -0.84
N LYS A 67 6.24 10.18 -1.38
CA LYS A 67 5.34 11.34 -1.29
C LYS A 67 4.22 11.06 -0.30
N ALA A 68 3.69 12.10 0.32
CA ALA A 68 2.43 12.06 1.04
C ALA A 68 1.39 12.85 0.25
N TYR A 69 0.33 12.15 -0.17
CA TYR A 69 -0.75 12.76 -0.93
C TYR A 69 -2.08 12.72 -0.16
N MET A 70 -3.04 13.50 -0.61
CA MET A 70 -4.44 13.32 -0.26
C MET A 70 -5.11 12.48 -1.34
N GLY A 71 -5.51 11.24 -1.01
CA GLY A 71 -6.22 10.32 -1.90
C GLY A 71 -5.40 9.84 -3.11
N HIS A 72 -4.08 9.68 -2.98
CA HIS A 72 -3.15 9.36 -4.09
C HIS A 72 -3.19 10.37 -5.26
N ASN A 73 -3.74 11.56 -5.03
CA ASN A 73 -3.82 12.60 -6.04
C ASN A 73 -2.51 13.38 -6.09
N THR A 74 -1.76 13.25 -7.19
CA THR A 74 -0.46 13.89 -7.40
C THR A 74 -0.52 15.42 -7.37
N ASP A 75 -1.69 16.02 -7.65
CA ASP A 75 -1.90 17.47 -7.56
C ASP A 75 -2.12 17.95 -6.11
N LYS A 76 -2.33 17.02 -5.17
CA LYS A 76 -2.55 17.28 -3.74
C LYS A 76 -1.38 16.78 -2.89
N LEU A 77 -0.18 17.20 -3.22
CA LEU A 77 1.04 16.89 -2.45
C LEU A 77 0.98 17.59 -1.09
N LEU A 78 1.19 16.80 -0.02
CA LEU A 78 1.22 17.28 1.37
C LEU A 78 2.64 17.31 1.94
N ALA A 79 3.45 16.31 1.63
CA ALA A 79 4.85 16.21 2.07
C ALA A 79 5.64 15.25 1.18
N ARG A 80 6.97 15.25 1.31
CA ARG A 80 7.85 14.37 0.55
C ARG A 80 9.09 14.01 1.35
N SER A 81 9.52 12.76 1.24
CA SER A 81 10.84 12.26 1.65
C SER A 81 11.57 11.82 0.41
N ASN A 82 12.54 12.61 -0.06
CA ASN A 82 13.37 12.27 -1.20
C ASN A 82 14.67 11.67 -0.70
N MET A 83 14.88 10.37 -0.92
CA MET A 83 16.07 9.65 -0.45
C MET A 83 16.35 9.89 1.05
N GLY A 84 15.33 9.76 1.88
CA GLY A 84 15.41 9.94 3.33
C GLY A 84 15.44 11.39 3.81
N SER A 85 15.32 12.39 2.93
CA SER A 85 15.36 13.82 3.27
C SER A 85 14.11 14.55 2.80
N GLY A 86 13.59 15.48 3.63
CA GLY A 86 12.43 16.27 3.25
C GLY A 86 11.50 16.59 4.40
N THR A 87 10.25 16.92 4.04
CA THR A 87 9.20 17.33 4.98
C THR A 87 8.37 16.14 5.52
N LEU A 88 8.44 14.98 4.87
CA LEU A 88 7.83 13.75 5.32
C LEU A 88 8.84 12.97 6.18
N LYS A 89 8.51 12.76 7.45
CA LYS A 89 9.26 11.91 8.35
C LYS A 89 8.65 10.52 8.34
N LEU A 90 9.49 9.51 8.23
CA LEU A 90 9.12 8.10 8.21
C LEU A 90 9.88 7.38 9.32
N GLU A 91 9.18 6.58 10.10
CA GLU A 91 9.75 5.85 11.24
C GLU A 91 9.33 4.38 11.15
N LEU A 92 10.32 3.49 11.04
CA LEU A 92 10.11 2.04 11.18
C LEU A 92 10.04 1.68 12.66
N ARG A 93 8.96 1.01 13.04
CA ARG A 93 8.76 0.42 14.37
C ARG A 93 8.52 -1.09 14.23
N GLU A 94 8.51 -1.81 15.33
CA GLU A 94 8.30 -3.27 15.33
C GLU A 94 6.97 -3.67 14.69
N ASP A 95 5.94 -2.85 14.83
CA ASP A 95 4.56 -3.12 14.39
C ASP A 95 4.18 -2.45 13.06
N GLY A 96 5.06 -1.60 12.48
CA GLY A 96 4.72 -0.95 11.22
C GLY A 96 5.61 0.22 10.79
N LEU A 97 5.21 0.87 9.71
CA LEU A 97 5.77 2.12 9.20
C LEU A 97 4.87 3.28 9.59
N TYR A 98 5.41 4.22 10.33
CA TYR A 98 4.74 5.43 10.79
C TYR A 98 5.20 6.63 9.98
N PHE A 99 4.31 7.61 9.84
CA PHE A 99 4.65 8.88 9.19
C PHE A 99 4.22 10.10 10.01
N GLU A 100 4.96 11.19 9.83
CA GLU A 100 4.63 12.50 10.38
C GLU A 100 5.06 13.59 9.38
N PHE A 101 4.21 14.61 9.23
CA PHE A 101 4.56 15.83 8.50
C PHE A 101 3.71 17.02 8.95
N GLU A 102 4.26 18.22 8.78
CA GLU A 102 3.52 19.47 8.92
C GLU A 102 2.69 19.72 7.65
N ALA A 103 1.37 19.85 7.77
CA ALA A 103 0.53 20.19 6.63
C ALA A 103 0.95 21.54 6.03
N PRO A 104 1.21 21.60 4.72
CA PRO A 104 1.67 22.85 4.08
C PRO A 104 0.61 23.93 4.17
N HIS A 105 1.03 25.21 4.14
CA HIS A 105 0.15 26.36 4.07
C HIS A 105 -0.38 26.56 2.63
N THR A 106 -1.13 25.57 2.17
CA THR A 106 -1.78 25.51 0.86
C THR A 106 -3.22 25.08 1.02
N THR A 107 -4.04 25.27 -0.01
CA THR A 107 -5.44 24.80 -0.02
C THR A 107 -5.53 23.31 0.31
N SER A 108 -4.66 22.46 -0.25
CA SER A 108 -4.66 21.03 0.03
C SER A 108 -4.27 20.69 1.47
N GLY A 109 -3.32 21.43 2.05
CA GLY A 109 -2.93 21.24 3.44
C GLY A 109 -4.02 21.66 4.42
N ASP A 110 -4.68 22.76 4.17
CA ASP A 110 -5.80 23.24 5.01
C ASP A 110 -7.01 22.32 4.87
N GLU A 111 -7.33 21.87 3.65
CA GLU A 111 -8.37 20.86 3.39
C GLU A 111 -8.08 19.55 4.14
N ALA A 112 -6.86 19.05 4.09
CA ALA A 112 -6.46 17.83 4.79
C ALA A 112 -6.68 17.94 6.31
N LEU A 113 -6.25 19.05 6.92
CA LEU A 113 -6.44 19.32 8.35
C LEU A 113 -7.92 19.37 8.74
N GLU A 114 -8.76 20.04 7.96
CA GLU A 114 -10.20 20.14 8.21
C GLU A 114 -10.86 18.77 8.12
N LEU A 115 -10.59 18.00 7.05
CA LEU A 115 -11.20 16.69 6.82
C LEU A 115 -10.77 15.64 7.88
N ILE A 116 -9.52 15.71 8.38
CA ILE A 116 -9.06 14.85 9.48
C ILE A 116 -9.78 15.23 10.78
N ARG A 117 -9.85 16.52 11.13
CA ARG A 117 -10.51 16.99 12.36
C ARG A 117 -11.99 16.66 12.40
N ARG A 118 -12.65 16.63 11.27
CA ARG A 118 -14.06 16.24 11.12
C ARG A 118 -14.26 14.72 11.14
N GLY A 119 -13.21 13.94 10.99
CA GLY A 119 -13.29 12.48 10.84
C GLY A 119 -13.81 12.04 9.47
N ASP A 120 -13.68 12.88 8.44
CA ASP A 120 -14.04 12.53 7.06
C ASP A 120 -12.92 11.71 6.39
N ILE A 121 -11.66 11.91 6.77
CA ILE A 121 -10.52 11.06 6.39
C ILE A 121 -10.33 10.01 7.47
N ARG A 122 -10.47 8.72 7.10
CA ARG A 122 -10.53 7.59 8.03
C ARG A 122 -9.50 6.51 7.78
N GLY A 123 -8.56 6.73 6.90
CA GLY A 123 -7.56 5.73 6.61
C GLY A 123 -6.27 6.30 6.09
N CYS A 124 -5.27 5.43 6.12
CA CYS A 124 -4.00 5.63 5.46
C CYS A 124 -3.83 4.59 4.35
N SER A 125 -3.11 4.95 3.32
CA SER A 125 -2.84 4.13 2.17
C SER A 125 -1.39 4.25 1.77
N PHE A 126 -0.85 3.26 1.07
CA PHE A 126 0.50 3.32 0.51
C PHE A 126 0.55 2.67 -0.86
N ALA A 127 1.46 3.16 -1.69
CA ALA A 127 1.74 2.61 -3.00
C ALA A 127 3.18 2.11 -3.08
N PHE A 128 3.36 0.96 -3.73
CA PHE A 128 4.65 0.29 -3.85
C PHE A 128 4.75 -0.48 -5.17
N TRP A 129 5.95 -0.94 -5.51
CA TRP A 129 6.21 -1.76 -6.68
C TRP A 129 7.39 -2.71 -6.45
N ASP A 130 7.52 -3.74 -7.30
CA ASP A 130 8.56 -4.79 -7.24
C ASP A 130 8.61 -5.58 -5.92
N ALA A 131 7.46 -5.78 -5.25
CA ALA A 131 7.41 -6.57 -4.04
C ALA A 131 7.78 -8.03 -4.29
N LEU A 132 8.59 -8.59 -3.40
CA LEU A 132 8.80 -10.04 -3.33
C LEU A 132 7.80 -10.64 -2.33
N SER A 133 7.19 -11.74 -2.70
CA SER A 133 6.18 -12.39 -1.87
C SER A 133 6.20 -13.91 -2.02
N THR A 134 5.76 -14.60 -0.98
CA THR A 134 5.43 -16.02 -0.98
C THR A 134 3.92 -16.20 -0.92
N TRP A 135 3.44 -17.34 -1.38
CA TRP A 135 2.04 -17.68 -1.39
C TRP A 135 1.82 -19.03 -0.74
N GLU A 136 0.78 -19.14 0.04
CA GLU A 136 0.37 -20.37 0.72
C GLU A 136 -1.13 -20.60 0.48
N GLU A 137 -1.49 -21.82 0.10
CA GLU A 137 -2.88 -22.25 0.01
C GLU A 137 -3.36 -22.67 1.39
N ARG A 138 -4.53 -22.17 1.78
CA ARG A 138 -5.19 -22.47 3.04
C ARG A 138 -6.17 -23.63 2.89
N ALA A 139 -6.50 -24.27 4.00
CA ALA A 139 -7.42 -25.40 4.03
C ALA A 139 -8.85 -25.07 3.53
N ASP A 140 -9.24 -23.79 3.53
CA ASP A 140 -10.52 -23.30 3.01
C ASP A 140 -10.50 -22.95 1.52
N GLY A 141 -9.38 -23.18 0.82
CA GLY A 141 -9.20 -22.87 -0.59
C GLY A 141 -8.88 -21.41 -0.88
N THR A 142 -8.71 -20.58 0.14
CA THR A 142 -8.18 -19.21 0.00
C THR A 142 -6.65 -19.22 0.01
N TYR A 143 -6.05 -18.09 -0.36
CA TYR A 143 -4.59 -17.95 -0.36
C TYR A 143 -4.13 -16.90 0.65
N LEU A 144 -2.93 -17.11 1.19
CA LEU A 144 -2.19 -16.10 1.92
C LEU A 144 -1.00 -15.64 1.09
N ARG A 145 -0.93 -14.35 0.77
CA ARG A 145 0.25 -13.70 0.22
C ARG A 145 1.06 -13.09 1.34
N THR A 146 2.30 -13.52 1.53
CA THR A 146 3.22 -12.88 2.47
C THR A 146 4.23 -12.06 1.70
N ILE A 147 4.16 -10.72 1.81
CA ILE A 147 5.16 -9.81 1.25
C ILE A 147 6.38 -9.85 2.16
N THR A 148 7.49 -10.33 1.60
CA THR A 148 8.76 -10.52 2.31
C THR A 148 9.77 -9.42 2.04
N SER A 149 9.59 -8.65 0.95
CA SER A 149 10.42 -7.50 0.62
C SER A 149 9.64 -6.46 -0.17
N LEU A 150 9.78 -5.21 0.22
CA LEU A 150 9.27 -4.01 -0.45
C LEU A 150 10.44 -3.07 -0.75
N PRO A 151 11.17 -3.29 -1.85
CA PRO A 151 12.36 -2.50 -2.17
C PRO A 151 12.02 -1.05 -2.56
N HIS A 152 10.79 -0.80 -3.02
CA HIS A 152 10.37 0.51 -3.50
C HIS A 152 9.01 0.90 -2.94
N LEU A 153 9.00 2.01 -2.19
CA LEU A 153 7.80 2.68 -1.71
C LEU A 153 7.64 4.00 -2.47
N ASP A 154 6.46 4.23 -3.06
CA ASP A 154 6.19 5.42 -3.88
C ASP A 154 5.47 6.51 -3.10
N ASP A 155 4.39 6.16 -2.39
CA ASP A 155 3.68 7.12 -1.56
C ASP A 155 3.10 6.51 -0.29
N VAL A 156 2.83 7.40 0.67
CA VAL A 156 1.96 7.18 1.82
C VAL A 156 0.89 8.27 1.76
N SER A 157 -0.39 7.90 1.75
CA SER A 157 -1.49 8.82 1.52
C SER A 157 -2.52 8.76 2.63
N ILE A 158 -3.15 9.91 2.92
CA ILE A 158 -4.36 9.95 3.74
C ILE A 158 -5.59 9.79 2.83
N VAL A 159 -6.55 8.93 3.23
CA VAL A 159 -7.67 8.56 2.37
C VAL A 159 -9.02 8.63 3.10
N VAL A 160 -10.07 9.04 2.38
CA VAL A 160 -11.44 9.11 2.88
C VAL A 160 -11.97 7.70 3.13
N THR A 161 -11.79 6.84 2.15
CA THR A 161 -12.20 5.43 2.22
C THR A 161 -10.99 4.56 1.99
N PRO A 162 -10.60 3.75 2.97
CA PRO A 162 -9.57 2.74 2.76
C PRO A 162 -10.05 1.78 1.68
N ALA A 163 -9.50 1.89 0.48
CA ALA A 163 -9.86 1.02 -0.63
C ALA A 163 -8.80 -0.08 -0.75
N TYR A 164 -9.23 -1.32 -0.54
CA TYR A 164 -8.41 -2.49 -0.86
C TYR A 164 -8.63 -2.83 -2.34
N THR A 165 -7.79 -2.26 -3.20
CA THR A 165 -7.81 -2.61 -4.62
C THR A 165 -6.75 -3.67 -4.90
N CYS A 166 -7.20 -4.83 -5.37
CA CYS A 166 -6.31 -5.81 -5.97
C CYS A 166 -5.94 -5.34 -7.38
N THR A 167 -4.66 -5.27 -7.69
CA THR A 167 -4.18 -4.94 -9.03
C THR A 167 -3.74 -6.20 -9.77
N GLU A 168 -3.76 -6.17 -11.12
CA GLU A 168 -3.23 -7.27 -11.96
C GLU A 168 -1.80 -7.72 -11.57
N VAL A 169 -1.02 -6.85 -10.95
CA VAL A 169 0.35 -7.16 -10.50
C VAL A 169 0.35 -8.18 -9.36
N SER A 170 -0.61 -8.09 -8.42
CA SER A 170 -0.79 -9.11 -7.38
C SER A 170 -1.11 -10.47 -7.98
N VAL A 171 -1.81 -10.49 -9.10
CA VAL A 171 -2.21 -11.71 -9.83
C VAL A 171 -1.04 -12.34 -10.57
N ARG A 172 -0.12 -11.57 -11.14
CA ARG A 172 1.07 -12.11 -11.85
C ARG A 172 2.05 -12.85 -10.91
N GLY A 173 2.04 -12.53 -9.61
CA GLY A 173 2.76 -13.32 -8.61
C GLY A 173 2.23 -14.75 -8.51
N LEU A 174 0.95 -14.96 -8.79
CA LEU A 174 0.32 -16.27 -8.88
C LEU A 174 0.67 -17.04 -10.16
N ASP A 175 0.95 -16.35 -11.26
CA ASP A 175 1.34 -17.04 -12.51
C ASP A 175 2.64 -17.84 -12.32
N LYS A 176 3.56 -17.37 -11.48
CA LYS A 176 4.77 -18.15 -11.11
C LYS A 176 4.44 -19.39 -10.28
N ILE A 177 3.43 -19.30 -9.38
CA ILE A 177 3.00 -20.47 -8.60
C ILE A 177 2.31 -21.49 -9.51
N LYS A 178 1.63 -21.03 -10.59
CA LYS A 178 1.00 -21.90 -11.58
C LYS A 178 1.99 -22.70 -12.40
N GLU A 179 3.12 -22.07 -12.78
CA GLU A 179 4.20 -22.78 -13.49
C GLU A 179 4.82 -23.87 -12.60
N GLU A 180 4.88 -23.65 -11.27
CA GLU A 180 5.38 -24.60 -10.29
C GLU A 180 4.33 -25.63 -9.85
N LYS A 181 3.01 -25.31 -9.90
CA LYS A 181 1.89 -26.17 -9.50
C LYS A 181 0.66 -25.92 -10.40
N PRO A 182 0.64 -26.48 -11.61
CA PRO A 182 -0.39 -26.17 -12.62
C PRO A 182 -1.83 -26.51 -12.21
N ASP A 183 -2.05 -27.37 -11.21
CA ASP A 183 -3.37 -27.83 -10.76
C ASP A 183 -4.05 -26.88 -9.75
N LEU A 184 -3.39 -25.78 -9.31
CA LEU A 184 -3.86 -24.94 -8.22
C LEU A 184 -4.76 -23.76 -8.66
N VAL A 185 -4.96 -23.54 -9.94
CA VAL A 185 -5.77 -22.41 -10.40
C VAL A 185 -6.93 -22.85 -11.25
N PRO A 186 -8.17 -22.49 -10.87
CA PRO A 186 -9.36 -22.83 -11.63
C PRO A 186 -9.29 -22.33 -13.08
N THR A 187 -9.76 -23.15 -14.03
CA THR A 187 -9.84 -22.79 -15.46
C THR A 187 -10.68 -21.53 -15.71
N SER A 188 -11.64 -21.24 -14.84
CA SER A 188 -12.46 -20.02 -14.85
C SER A 188 -11.65 -18.72 -14.74
N TYR A 189 -10.50 -18.77 -14.10
CA TYR A 189 -9.59 -17.64 -14.00
C TYR A 189 -9.03 -17.19 -15.36
N TYR A 190 -8.65 -18.14 -16.22
CA TYR A 190 -8.12 -17.85 -17.55
C TYR A 190 -9.20 -17.29 -18.49
N ASN A 191 -10.41 -17.83 -18.39
CA ASN A 191 -11.53 -17.38 -19.19
C ASN A 191 -11.93 -15.92 -18.89
N ASN A 192 -11.76 -15.48 -17.64
CA ASN A 192 -12.04 -14.09 -17.24
C ASN A 192 -10.92 -13.12 -17.66
N LEU A 193 -9.67 -13.59 -17.73
CA LEU A 193 -8.54 -12.76 -18.21
C LEU A 193 -8.65 -12.50 -19.71
N GLU A 194 -9.03 -13.51 -20.52
CA GLU A 194 -9.23 -13.37 -21.97
C GLU A 194 -10.43 -12.48 -22.29
N ALA A 195 -11.47 -12.48 -21.46
CA ALA A 195 -12.66 -11.64 -21.65
C ALA A 195 -12.44 -10.16 -21.29
N SER A 196 -11.31 -9.82 -20.66
CA SER A 196 -10.95 -8.45 -20.22
C SER A 196 -9.88 -7.78 -21.10
N LEU A 197 -9.41 -8.49 -22.14
CA LEU A 197 -8.50 -7.97 -23.18
C LEU A 197 -9.29 -7.52 -24.41
#